data_07fa265e0c2b16787dc14611a8903782
#
_entry.id   07fa265e0c2b16787dc14611a8903782
#
_cell.length_a   1.000
_cell.length_b   1.000
_cell.length_c   1.000
_cell.angle_alpha   90.00
_cell.angle_beta   90.00
_cell.angle_gamma   90.00
#
_symmetry.space_group_name_H-M   'P 1'
#
loop_
_entity.id
_entity.type
_entity.pdbx_description
1 polymer ?
#
loop_
_entity_poly.entity_id
_entity_poly.type
_entity_poly.pdbx_seq_one_letter_code
_entity_poly.pdbx_strand_id
1 'polypeptide(L)'
;MAVIGAGPGGLVTARWLLAQGFEPTIFEQGPMLGGQWTGVSGISGVWPAMHTNTSRVLTAFSDLRHPGDQTFLPNRDVLNYLHRYATMFDLSSRIRLGTKVTRLRRDEDGVEPGWVVEHDGIAESFAKVVVASGRFRAPVIPAVPGLDTFAGSEGAISTFSYRGPERYRGRRVLVAGCAVSALEIASELAESGAAHVAVTQRRQRYVLPKFAAGVPSDHRIFTRYGVTAPGTLPPAE
;
A
#
# COMPACT_ATOMS: atom_id res chain seq x y z
N MET A 1 18.94 -6.47 -14.08
CA MET A 1 18.48 -5.25 -13.34
C MET A 1 17.93 -5.68 -11.99
N ALA A 2 18.09 -4.87 -10.93
CA ALA A 2 17.45 -5.14 -9.65
C ALA A 2 16.14 -4.32 -9.48
N VAL A 3 15.11 -4.94 -8.90
CA VAL A 3 13.87 -4.29 -8.48
C VAL A 3 13.67 -4.56 -6.99
N ILE A 4 13.57 -3.50 -6.19
CA ILE A 4 13.48 -3.61 -4.73
C ILE A 4 12.01 -3.52 -4.30
N GLY A 5 11.43 -4.65 -3.91
CA GLY A 5 10.04 -4.83 -3.49
C GLY A 5 9.19 -5.56 -4.53
N ALA A 6 8.43 -6.57 -4.08
CA ALA A 6 7.46 -7.34 -4.89
C ALA A 6 6.00 -6.92 -4.60
N GLY A 7 5.78 -5.65 -4.27
CA GLY A 7 4.46 -5.03 -4.25
C GLY A 7 3.96 -4.68 -5.66
N PRO A 8 2.78 -4.03 -5.78
CA PRO A 8 2.20 -3.66 -7.08
C PRO A 8 3.18 -2.94 -8.00
N GLY A 9 3.91 -1.95 -7.46
CA GLY A 9 4.88 -1.16 -8.23
C GLY A 9 6.06 -1.99 -8.75
N GLY A 10 6.59 -2.90 -7.93
CA GLY A 10 7.70 -3.76 -8.35
C GLY A 10 7.28 -4.78 -9.39
N LEU A 11 6.12 -5.41 -9.22
CA LEU A 11 5.60 -6.39 -10.17
C LEU A 11 5.34 -5.78 -11.55
N VAL A 12 4.63 -4.65 -11.62
CA VAL A 12 4.37 -3.99 -12.90
C VAL A 12 5.65 -3.50 -13.55
N THR A 13 6.59 -2.98 -12.78
CA THR A 13 7.90 -2.56 -13.30
C THR A 13 8.66 -3.76 -13.90
N ALA A 14 8.75 -4.86 -13.17
CA ALA A 14 9.45 -6.07 -13.65
C ALA A 14 8.82 -6.62 -14.92
N ARG A 15 7.49 -6.62 -15.01
CA ARG A 15 6.75 -7.03 -16.22
C ARG A 15 7.15 -6.19 -17.45
N TRP A 16 7.20 -4.86 -17.28
CA TRP A 16 7.56 -4.00 -18.40
C TRP A 16 9.05 -4.02 -18.74
N LEU A 17 9.92 -4.26 -17.75
CA LEU A 17 11.33 -4.50 -18.00
C LEU A 17 11.55 -5.76 -18.85
N LEU A 18 10.85 -6.86 -18.52
CA LEU A 18 10.86 -8.08 -19.34
C LEU A 18 10.41 -7.82 -20.78
N ALA A 19 9.32 -7.05 -20.95
CA ALA A 19 8.82 -6.69 -22.27
C ALA A 19 9.82 -5.89 -23.12
N GLN A 20 10.77 -5.22 -22.47
CA GLN A 20 11.85 -4.45 -23.12
C GLN A 20 13.17 -5.26 -23.23
N GLY A 21 13.14 -6.57 -22.96
CA GLY A 21 14.30 -7.45 -23.07
C GLY A 21 15.29 -7.38 -21.91
N PHE A 22 14.91 -6.78 -20.77
CA PHE A 22 15.74 -6.80 -19.58
C PHE A 22 15.44 -8.03 -18.71
N GLU A 23 16.43 -8.44 -17.92
CA GLU A 23 16.31 -9.54 -16.95
C GLU A 23 16.24 -8.96 -15.52
N PRO A 24 15.04 -8.74 -14.95
CA PRO A 24 14.91 -8.23 -13.59
C PRO A 24 15.07 -9.34 -12.55
N THR A 25 15.78 -9.04 -11.46
CA THR A 25 15.75 -9.78 -10.20
C THR A 25 14.95 -8.93 -9.18
N ILE A 26 13.91 -9.49 -8.58
CA ILE A 26 13.05 -8.80 -7.64
C ILE A 26 13.42 -9.24 -6.23
N PHE A 27 13.77 -8.29 -5.36
CA PHE A 27 14.08 -8.55 -3.96
C PHE A 27 12.88 -8.19 -3.09
N GLU A 28 12.36 -9.14 -2.32
CA GLU A 28 11.23 -8.94 -1.42
C GLU A 28 11.61 -9.39 0.00
N GLN A 29 11.48 -8.46 0.97
CA GLN A 29 11.81 -8.74 2.37
C GLN A 29 10.80 -9.67 3.05
N GLY A 30 9.56 -9.70 2.57
CA GLY A 30 8.48 -10.52 3.11
C GLY A 30 8.53 -11.97 2.64
N PRO A 31 7.74 -12.84 3.30
CA PRO A 31 7.67 -14.25 2.94
C PRO A 31 6.84 -14.51 1.66
N MET A 32 6.20 -13.49 1.12
CA MET A 32 5.37 -13.56 -0.08
C MET A 32 5.36 -12.24 -0.83
N LEU A 33 5.03 -12.30 -2.13
CA LEU A 33 4.76 -11.11 -2.93
C LEU A 33 3.44 -10.44 -2.54
N GLY A 34 3.27 -9.17 -2.88
CA GLY A 34 2.02 -8.42 -2.67
C GLY A 34 2.22 -7.11 -1.89
N GLY A 35 3.40 -6.90 -1.31
CA GLY A 35 3.72 -5.71 -0.54
C GLY A 35 2.74 -5.48 0.62
N GLN A 36 2.14 -4.31 0.71
CA GLN A 36 1.18 -4.03 1.80
C GLN A 36 -0.10 -4.89 1.75
N TRP A 37 -0.45 -5.51 0.63
CA TRP A 37 -1.67 -6.32 0.48
C TRP A 37 -1.55 -7.71 1.11
N THR A 38 -0.38 -8.10 1.58
CA THR A 38 -0.12 -9.41 2.18
C THR A 38 -0.82 -9.62 3.53
N GLY A 39 -1.14 -8.56 4.25
CA GLY A 39 -1.65 -8.65 5.63
C GLY A 39 -0.62 -9.16 6.66
N VAL A 40 0.62 -9.38 6.26
CA VAL A 40 1.68 -9.88 7.14
C VAL A 40 2.01 -8.85 8.22
N SER A 41 1.94 -9.25 9.48
CA SER A 41 2.23 -8.40 10.63
C SER A 41 3.65 -7.82 10.56
N GLY A 42 3.80 -6.55 10.90
CA GLY A 42 5.08 -5.82 10.84
C GLY A 42 5.49 -5.34 9.44
N ILE A 43 4.85 -5.85 8.39
CA ILE A 43 5.13 -5.48 6.99
C ILE A 43 3.93 -4.76 6.37
N SER A 44 2.72 -5.14 6.75
CA SER A 44 1.47 -4.67 6.17
C SER A 44 0.56 -4.00 7.21
N GLY A 45 -0.04 -2.88 6.84
CA GLY A 45 -1.08 -2.19 7.60
C GLY A 45 -2.50 -2.52 7.14
N VAL A 46 -2.67 -3.53 6.30
CA VAL A 46 -3.97 -4.00 5.84
C VAL A 46 -4.64 -4.84 6.93
N TRP A 47 -5.94 -4.61 7.16
CA TRP A 47 -6.76 -5.40 8.09
C TRP A 47 -7.84 -6.18 7.31
N PRO A 48 -8.44 -7.24 7.91
CA PRO A 48 -9.30 -8.18 7.18
C PRO A 48 -10.49 -7.56 6.44
N ALA A 49 -11.15 -6.55 7.02
CA ALA A 49 -12.30 -5.89 6.40
C ALA A 49 -11.94 -4.79 5.40
N MET A 50 -10.66 -4.49 5.21
CA MET A 50 -10.22 -3.43 4.30
C MET A 50 -10.59 -3.71 2.85
N HIS A 51 -11.16 -2.70 2.19
CA HIS A 51 -11.45 -2.68 0.76
C HIS A 51 -10.66 -1.59 0.05
N THR A 52 -10.52 -1.70 -1.27
CA THR A 52 -9.93 -0.62 -2.08
C THR A 52 -10.78 0.64 -2.04
N ASN A 53 -10.14 1.80 -2.17
CA ASN A 53 -10.80 3.10 -2.33
C ASN A 53 -10.93 3.51 -3.79
N THR A 54 -10.25 2.80 -4.67
CA THR A 54 -10.43 2.87 -6.12
C THR A 54 -11.24 1.68 -6.60
N SER A 55 -12.06 1.89 -7.61
CA SER A 55 -12.81 0.82 -8.26
C SER A 55 -11.86 -0.22 -8.87
N ARG A 56 -12.33 -1.44 -9.08
CA ARG A 56 -11.54 -2.52 -9.69
C ARG A 56 -10.95 -2.13 -11.04
N VAL A 57 -11.64 -1.27 -11.80
CA VAL A 57 -11.18 -0.81 -13.12
C VAL A 57 -9.94 0.07 -12.97
N LEU A 58 -9.93 0.97 -11.98
CA LEU A 58 -8.80 1.86 -11.71
C LEU A 58 -7.73 1.23 -10.81
N THR A 59 -8.05 0.11 -10.16
CA THR A 59 -7.06 -0.67 -9.38
C THR A 59 -6.30 -1.64 -10.29
N ALA A 60 -6.87 -2.04 -11.43
CA ALA A 60 -6.25 -2.97 -12.36
C ALA A 60 -5.03 -2.35 -13.07
N PHE A 61 -4.05 -3.18 -13.40
CA PHE A 61 -3.02 -2.85 -14.36
C PHE A 61 -3.59 -2.83 -15.78
N SER A 62 -2.96 -2.09 -16.69
CA SER A 62 -3.47 -1.89 -18.05
C SER A 62 -3.52 -3.20 -18.88
N ASP A 63 -2.70 -4.16 -18.54
CA ASP A 63 -2.48 -5.41 -19.27
C ASP A 63 -3.14 -6.64 -18.61
N LEU A 64 -3.81 -6.46 -17.44
CA LEU A 64 -4.58 -7.50 -16.79
C LEU A 64 -5.78 -6.93 -16.05
N ARG A 65 -6.99 -7.33 -16.44
CA ARG A 65 -8.22 -6.94 -15.74
C ARG A 65 -8.45 -7.77 -14.47
N HIS A 66 -9.02 -7.16 -13.44
CA HIS A 66 -9.54 -7.90 -12.30
C HIS A 66 -10.70 -8.82 -12.74
N PRO A 67 -10.74 -10.06 -12.26
CA PRO A 67 -11.90 -10.92 -12.43
C PRO A 67 -13.06 -10.44 -11.55
N GLY A 68 -14.27 -10.96 -11.86
CA GLY A 68 -15.48 -10.68 -11.07
C GLY A 68 -16.13 -9.33 -11.36
N ASP A 69 -17.16 -9.00 -10.60
CA ASP A 69 -18.06 -7.86 -10.79
C ASP A 69 -18.04 -6.84 -9.65
N GLN A 70 -17.41 -7.17 -8.53
CA GLN A 70 -17.31 -6.26 -7.38
C GLN A 70 -16.63 -4.94 -7.78
N THR A 71 -17.28 -3.84 -7.43
CA THR A 71 -16.75 -2.51 -7.77
C THR A 71 -15.53 -2.14 -6.96
N PHE A 72 -15.57 -2.33 -5.64
CA PHE A 72 -14.44 -2.12 -4.73
C PHE A 72 -13.99 -3.46 -4.17
N LEU A 73 -12.70 -3.72 -4.21
CA LEU A 73 -12.15 -5.06 -3.96
C LEU A 73 -11.80 -5.25 -2.49
N PRO A 74 -12.18 -6.38 -1.87
CA PRO A 74 -11.56 -6.81 -0.62
C PRO A 74 -10.05 -6.96 -0.78
N ASN A 75 -9.30 -6.74 0.30
CA ASN A 75 -7.84 -6.82 0.27
C ASN A 75 -7.31 -8.15 -0.28
N ARG A 76 -7.96 -9.28 0.08
CA ARG A 76 -7.60 -10.62 -0.40
C ARG A 76 -7.70 -10.76 -1.92
N ASP A 77 -8.66 -10.08 -2.55
CA ASP A 77 -8.87 -10.16 -4.00
C ASP A 77 -7.79 -9.35 -4.72
N VAL A 78 -7.33 -8.26 -4.12
CA VAL A 78 -6.15 -7.52 -4.61
C VAL A 78 -4.89 -8.40 -4.52
N LEU A 79 -4.68 -9.09 -3.40
CA LEU A 79 -3.55 -10.00 -3.24
C LEU A 79 -3.58 -11.13 -4.26
N ASN A 80 -4.74 -11.78 -4.43
CA ASN A 80 -4.93 -12.84 -5.43
C ASN A 80 -4.66 -12.33 -6.86
N TYR A 81 -5.09 -11.11 -7.16
CA TYR A 81 -4.80 -10.48 -8.44
C TYR A 81 -3.29 -10.28 -8.66
N LEU A 82 -2.54 -9.84 -7.64
CA LEU A 82 -1.09 -9.69 -7.74
C LEU A 82 -0.37 -11.03 -7.95
N HIS A 83 -0.81 -12.09 -7.28
CA HIS A 83 -0.30 -13.45 -7.51
C HIS A 83 -0.58 -13.90 -8.94
N ARG A 84 -1.82 -13.71 -9.42
CA ARG A 84 -2.19 -14.03 -10.80
C ARG A 84 -1.36 -13.24 -11.80
N TYR A 85 -1.10 -11.96 -11.54
CA TYR A 85 -0.26 -11.12 -12.37
C TYR A 85 1.17 -11.68 -12.44
N ALA A 86 1.76 -12.00 -11.29
CA ALA A 86 3.10 -12.55 -11.24
C ALA A 86 3.22 -13.89 -11.99
N THR A 87 2.22 -14.75 -11.90
CA THR A 87 2.18 -16.04 -12.63
C THR A 87 2.02 -15.81 -14.13
N MET A 88 1.07 -14.95 -14.54
CA MET A 88 0.77 -14.72 -15.96
C MET A 88 1.96 -14.15 -16.73
N PHE A 89 2.78 -13.34 -16.10
CA PHE A 89 3.93 -12.69 -16.74
C PHE A 89 5.29 -13.28 -16.34
N ASP A 90 5.30 -14.52 -15.81
CA ASP A 90 6.51 -15.27 -15.45
C ASP A 90 7.46 -14.50 -14.53
N LEU A 91 6.87 -13.78 -13.55
CA LEU A 91 7.64 -13.03 -12.57
C LEU A 91 8.01 -13.86 -11.34
N SER A 92 7.27 -14.93 -11.06
CA SER A 92 7.41 -15.71 -9.83
C SER A 92 8.81 -16.28 -9.62
N SER A 93 9.43 -16.78 -10.70
CA SER A 93 10.79 -17.34 -10.71
C SER A 93 11.88 -16.27 -10.50
N ARG A 94 11.53 -15.00 -10.65
CA ARG A 94 12.43 -13.84 -10.55
C ARG A 94 12.39 -13.15 -9.21
N ILE A 95 11.49 -13.58 -8.30
CA ILE A 95 11.32 -12.99 -6.97
C ILE A 95 12.14 -13.80 -5.96
N ARG A 96 13.04 -13.12 -5.27
CA ARG A 96 13.76 -13.62 -4.09
C ARG A 96 13.01 -13.17 -2.85
N LEU A 97 12.19 -14.06 -2.30
CA LEU A 97 11.44 -13.83 -1.07
C LEU A 97 12.35 -13.91 0.16
N GLY A 98 11.94 -13.27 1.27
CA GLY A 98 12.71 -13.23 2.52
C GLY A 98 14.02 -12.46 2.41
N THR A 99 14.25 -11.75 1.30
CA THR A 99 15.52 -11.11 0.98
C THR A 99 15.41 -9.60 1.20
N LYS A 100 15.91 -9.12 2.33
CA LYS A 100 15.86 -7.71 2.70
C LYS A 100 17.07 -6.95 2.18
N VAL A 101 16.86 -6.07 1.21
CA VAL A 101 17.88 -5.12 0.81
C VAL A 101 18.10 -4.10 1.92
N THR A 102 19.34 -4.02 2.41
CA THR A 102 19.74 -3.14 3.53
C THR A 102 20.40 -1.88 3.06
N ARG A 103 21.09 -1.94 1.91
CA ARG A 103 21.83 -0.80 1.36
C ARG A 103 21.89 -0.83 -0.16
N LEU A 104 21.88 0.36 -0.75
CA LEU A 104 22.22 0.61 -2.15
C LEU A 104 23.38 1.59 -2.20
N ARG A 105 24.38 1.32 -3.01
CA ARG A 105 25.46 2.25 -3.29
C ARG A 105 25.81 2.25 -4.77
N ARG A 106 26.45 3.31 -5.21
CA ARG A 106 27.05 3.35 -6.55
C ARG A 106 28.18 2.33 -6.64
N ASP A 107 28.28 1.68 -7.77
CA ASP A 107 29.42 0.84 -8.13
C ASP A 107 30.41 1.72 -8.86
N GLU A 108 31.37 2.25 -8.08
CA GLU A 108 32.41 3.17 -8.59
C GLU A 108 33.65 2.39 -9.06
N ASP A 109 33.78 1.13 -8.63
CA ASP A 109 34.92 0.26 -8.93
C ASP A 109 34.64 -0.67 -10.14
N GLY A 110 33.41 -0.67 -10.66
CA GLY A 110 32.99 -1.50 -11.79
C GLY A 110 33.52 -0.97 -13.13
N VAL A 111 33.62 -1.88 -14.13
CA VAL A 111 34.03 -1.53 -15.51
C VAL A 111 33.02 -0.56 -16.16
N GLU A 112 31.76 -0.64 -15.76
CA GLU A 112 30.71 0.30 -16.16
C GLU A 112 29.98 0.86 -14.93
N PRO A 113 29.50 2.12 -14.99
CA PRO A 113 28.73 2.70 -13.89
C PRO A 113 27.51 1.84 -13.55
N GLY A 114 27.41 1.41 -12.30
CA GLY A 114 26.36 0.52 -11.84
C GLY A 114 25.91 0.81 -10.41
N TRP A 115 25.32 -0.20 -9.81
CA TRP A 115 24.83 -0.19 -8.44
C TRP A 115 25.18 -1.50 -7.74
N VAL A 116 25.55 -1.39 -6.49
CA VAL A 116 25.70 -2.54 -5.59
C VAL A 116 24.47 -2.59 -4.69
N VAL A 117 23.83 -3.75 -4.67
CA VAL A 117 22.68 -4.10 -3.80
C VAL A 117 23.23 -4.98 -2.68
N GLU A 118 23.08 -4.53 -1.44
CA GLU A 118 23.51 -5.29 -0.26
C GLU A 118 22.29 -5.90 0.44
N HIS A 119 22.32 -7.22 0.62
CA HIS A 119 21.28 -8.00 1.30
C HIS A 119 21.92 -9.23 1.97
N ASP A 120 21.43 -9.64 3.12
CA ASP A 120 21.83 -10.87 3.84
C ASP A 120 23.35 -11.08 3.95
N GLY A 121 24.13 -9.98 4.04
CA GLY A 121 25.58 -10.01 4.06
C GLY A 121 26.26 -10.21 2.69
N ILE A 122 25.47 -10.23 1.61
CA ILE A 122 25.92 -10.39 0.22
C ILE A 122 25.88 -9.01 -0.47
N ALA A 123 26.79 -8.77 -1.38
CA ALA A 123 26.82 -7.60 -2.25
C ALA A 123 26.78 -8.06 -3.74
N GLU A 124 25.76 -7.65 -4.47
CA GLU A 124 25.57 -7.99 -5.87
C GLU A 124 25.57 -6.71 -6.73
N SER A 125 26.30 -6.72 -7.85
CA SER A 125 26.35 -5.59 -8.79
C SER A 125 25.25 -5.69 -9.86
N PHE A 126 24.61 -4.56 -10.13
CA PHE A 126 23.56 -4.41 -11.15
C PHE A 126 23.77 -3.15 -11.97
N ALA A 127 23.62 -3.21 -13.27
CA ALA A 127 23.70 -2.05 -14.14
C ALA A 127 22.65 -0.97 -13.78
N LYS A 128 21.46 -1.39 -13.36
CA LYS A 128 20.36 -0.48 -12.99
C LYS A 128 19.56 -1.04 -11.82
N VAL A 129 19.00 -0.15 -10.99
CA VAL A 129 18.13 -0.49 -9.85
C VAL A 129 16.85 0.34 -9.91
N VAL A 130 15.73 -0.32 -9.63
CA VAL A 130 14.43 0.32 -9.42
C VAL A 130 14.03 0.13 -7.96
N VAL A 131 13.76 1.23 -7.26
CA VAL A 131 13.31 1.19 -5.87
C VAL A 131 11.78 1.24 -5.85
N ALA A 132 11.15 0.11 -5.53
CA ALA A 132 9.72 -0.08 -5.40
C ALA A 132 9.32 -0.52 -3.98
N SER A 133 10.04 -0.05 -2.97
CA SER A 133 9.95 -0.47 -1.56
C SER A 133 8.64 -0.07 -0.85
N GLY A 134 7.76 0.67 -1.52
CA GLY A 134 6.47 1.10 -0.99
C GLY A 134 6.54 2.34 -0.11
N ARG A 135 5.43 3.07 -0.07
CA ARG A 135 5.29 4.33 0.66
C ARG A 135 4.87 4.14 2.12
N PHE A 136 4.06 3.11 2.42
CA PHE A 136 3.40 2.92 3.71
C PHE A 136 3.91 1.68 4.44
N ARG A 137 5.23 1.49 4.49
CA ARG A 137 5.85 0.30 5.09
C ARG A 137 6.27 0.44 6.55
N ALA A 138 6.36 1.66 7.05
CA ALA A 138 6.80 1.92 8.41
C ALA A 138 5.77 2.80 9.13
N PRO A 139 5.16 2.30 10.22
CA PRO A 139 4.24 3.09 11.01
C PRO A 139 5.00 4.16 11.80
N VAL A 140 4.36 5.33 11.94
CA VAL A 140 4.86 6.40 12.79
C VAL A 140 3.76 6.76 13.78
N ILE A 141 4.07 6.65 15.07
CA ILE A 141 3.24 7.19 16.14
C ILE A 141 3.85 8.54 16.52
N PRO A 142 3.11 9.66 16.38
CA PRO A 142 3.64 10.97 16.71
C PRO A 142 3.91 11.07 18.22
N ALA A 143 4.96 11.81 18.58
CA ALA A 143 5.18 12.18 19.97
C ALA A 143 4.11 13.19 20.40
N VAL A 144 3.21 12.76 21.26
CA VAL A 144 2.14 13.58 21.83
C VAL A 144 2.35 13.65 23.33
N PRO A 145 2.39 14.85 23.94
CA PRO A 145 2.53 14.97 25.39
C PRO A 145 1.47 14.15 26.14
N GLY A 146 1.88 13.33 27.10
CA GLY A 146 1.01 12.46 27.88
C GLY A 146 0.61 11.14 27.21
N LEU A 147 1.07 10.85 26.00
CA LEU A 147 0.77 9.58 25.35
C LEU A 147 1.42 8.39 26.06
N ASP A 148 2.59 8.60 26.65
CA ASP A 148 3.35 7.65 27.45
C ASP A 148 2.68 7.29 28.78
N THR A 149 1.83 8.18 29.30
CA THR A 149 1.05 7.99 30.53
C THR A 149 -0.40 7.57 30.27
N PHE A 150 -0.77 7.34 29.02
CA PHE A 150 -2.11 6.91 28.67
C PHE A 150 -2.44 5.52 29.24
N ALA A 151 -3.35 5.48 30.23
CA ALA A 151 -3.70 4.27 30.98
C ALA A 151 -4.81 3.43 30.30
N GLY A 152 -5.11 3.63 29.04
CA GLY A 152 -6.08 2.81 28.31
C GLY A 152 -5.64 1.36 28.18
N SER A 153 -6.58 0.42 28.38
CA SER A 153 -6.28 -1.02 28.47
C SER A 153 -5.59 -1.62 27.25
N GLU A 154 -5.77 -1.03 26.07
CA GLU A 154 -5.11 -1.46 24.83
C GLU A 154 -3.93 -0.56 24.46
N GLY A 155 -3.65 0.48 25.25
CA GLY A 155 -2.62 1.47 24.96
C GLY A 155 -2.91 2.29 23.71
N ALA A 156 -1.88 2.91 23.18
CA ALA A 156 -1.92 3.63 21.90
C ALA A 156 -1.24 2.77 20.83
N ILE A 157 -1.95 2.45 19.77
CA ILE A 157 -1.43 1.67 18.65
C ILE A 157 -1.48 2.47 17.36
N SER A 158 -0.58 2.17 16.43
CA SER A 158 -0.74 2.63 15.06
C SER A 158 -1.87 1.88 14.35
N THR A 159 -2.61 2.54 13.45
CA THR A 159 -3.57 1.87 12.56
C THR A 159 -2.92 0.76 11.73
N PHE A 160 -1.61 0.81 11.54
CA PHE A 160 -0.82 -0.25 10.93
C PHE A 160 -0.88 -1.57 11.71
N SER A 161 -1.13 -1.53 13.02
CA SER A 161 -1.27 -2.70 13.89
C SER A 161 -2.72 -3.10 14.14
N TYR A 162 -3.69 -2.39 13.59
CA TYR A 162 -5.11 -2.72 13.70
C TYR A 162 -5.41 -4.00 12.92
N ARG A 163 -6.20 -4.92 13.51
CA ARG A 163 -6.52 -6.21 12.90
C ARG A 163 -8.01 -6.55 12.96
N GLY A 164 -8.84 -5.66 13.50
CA GLY A 164 -10.29 -5.84 13.57
C GLY A 164 -10.88 -5.22 14.82
N PRO A 165 -12.21 -5.13 14.88
CA PRO A 165 -12.94 -4.41 15.92
C PRO A 165 -13.16 -5.22 17.20
N GLU A 166 -12.93 -6.53 17.21
CA GLU A 166 -13.37 -7.45 18.27
C GLU A 166 -12.83 -7.06 19.65
N ARG A 167 -11.59 -6.61 19.70
CA ARG A 167 -10.90 -6.19 20.94
C ARG A 167 -11.49 -4.91 21.56
N TYR A 168 -12.25 -4.15 20.78
CA TYR A 168 -12.75 -2.83 21.15
C TYR A 168 -14.24 -2.81 21.47
N ARG A 169 -14.91 -3.96 21.42
CA ARG A 169 -16.33 -4.07 21.83
C ARG A 169 -16.54 -3.58 23.25
N GLY A 170 -17.57 -2.74 23.45
CA GLY A 170 -17.89 -2.14 24.73
C GLY A 170 -16.87 -1.10 25.23
N ARG A 171 -15.84 -0.77 24.44
CA ARG A 171 -14.79 0.18 24.83
C ARG A 171 -15.03 1.57 24.23
N ARG A 172 -14.44 2.58 24.88
CA ARG A 172 -14.36 3.94 24.33
C ARG A 172 -13.05 4.06 23.57
N VAL A 173 -13.11 4.40 22.27
CA VAL A 173 -11.96 4.44 21.38
C VAL A 173 -11.81 5.85 20.81
N LEU A 174 -10.59 6.39 20.87
CA LEU A 174 -10.20 7.59 20.16
C LEU A 174 -9.36 7.22 18.95
N VAL A 175 -9.80 7.60 17.76
CA VAL A 175 -9.05 7.46 16.52
C VAL A 175 -8.39 8.80 16.18
N ALA A 176 -7.07 8.85 16.28
CA ALA A 176 -6.30 10.07 15.99
C ALA A 176 -5.98 10.19 14.51
N GLY A 177 -6.68 11.06 13.79
CA GLY A 177 -6.55 11.33 12.37
C GLY A 177 -7.87 11.26 11.63
N CYS A 178 -7.89 11.76 10.39
CA CYS A 178 -9.08 11.81 9.54
C CYS A 178 -8.74 11.45 8.08
N ALA A 179 -7.68 10.69 7.86
CA ALA A 179 -7.41 10.08 6.57
C ALA A 179 -8.31 8.83 6.38
N VAL A 180 -8.32 8.28 5.18
CA VAL A 180 -9.21 7.16 4.80
C VAL A 180 -9.17 6.03 5.83
N SER A 181 -7.98 5.52 6.19
CA SER A 181 -7.87 4.42 7.16
C SER A 181 -8.46 4.76 8.53
N ALA A 182 -8.31 6.01 9.00
CA ALA A 182 -8.85 6.42 10.28
C ALA A 182 -10.38 6.43 10.26
N LEU A 183 -10.99 6.92 9.19
CA LEU A 183 -12.45 6.99 9.04
C LEU A 183 -13.06 5.60 8.84
N GLU A 184 -12.44 4.74 8.03
CA GLU A 184 -12.90 3.36 7.85
C GLU A 184 -12.82 2.56 9.15
N ILE A 185 -11.71 2.64 9.89
CA ILE A 185 -11.56 1.98 11.19
C ILE A 185 -12.57 2.53 12.21
N ALA A 186 -12.78 3.85 12.24
CA ALA A 186 -13.77 4.45 13.16
C ALA A 186 -15.20 3.96 12.86
N SER A 187 -15.58 3.86 11.58
CA SER A 187 -16.87 3.30 11.17
C SER A 187 -17.00 1.84 11.58
N GLU A 188 -15.99 1.01 11.25
CA GLU A 188 -15.97 -0.40 11.61
C GLU A 188 -16.11 -0.62 13.13
N LEU A 189 -15.39 0.18 13.95
CA LEU A 189 -15.48 0.12 15.39
C LEU A 189 -16.88 0.47 15.91
N ALA A 190 -17.49 1.52 15.37
CA ALA A 190 -18.83 1.95 15.76
C ALA A 190 -19.89 0.91 15.40
N GLU A 191 -19.84 0.36 14.19
CA GLU A 191 -20.75 -0.66 13.70
C GLU A 191 -20.58 -2.01 14.42
N SER A 192 -19.39 -2.29 14.95
CA SER A 192 -19.05 -3.56 15.62
C SER A 192 -19.25 -3.52 17.15
N GLY A 193 -19.84 -2.46 17.70
CA GLY A 193 -20.24 -2.42 19.10
C GLY A 193 -19.22 -1.83 20.06
N ALA A 194 -18.34 -0.94 19.62
CA ALA A 194 -17.62 -0.07 20.53
C ALA A 194 -18.60 0.83 21.28
N ALA A 195 -18.39 1.06 22.58
CA ALA A 195 -19.31 1.88 23.40
C ALA A 195 -19.30 3.37 22.98
N HIS A 196 -18.18 3.85 22.50
CA HIS A 196 -18.04 5.20 21.97
C HIS A 196 -16.82 5.28 21.05
N VAL A 197 -16.98 5.95 19.91
CA VAL A 197 -15.87 6.21 18.99
C VAL A 197 -15.79 7.71 18.75
N ALA A 198 -14.63 8.28 19.00
CA ALA A 198 -14.32 9.67 18.68
C ALA A 198 -13.19 9.73 17.65
N VAL A 199 -13.25 10.69 16.75
CA VAL A 199 -12.22 10.94 15.73
C VAL A 199 -11.65 12.34 15.94
N THR A 200 -10.33 12.47 15.93
CA THR A 200 -9.69 13.80 15.95
C THR A 200 -9.18 14.17 14.57
N GLN A 201 -9.18 15.47 14.28
CA GLN A 201 -8.60 15.98 13.04
C GLN A 201 -7.89 17.31 13.29
N ARG A 202 -6.72 17.49 12.70
CA ARG A 202 -5.99 18.77 12.74
C ARG A 202 -6.47 19.77 11.70
N ARG A 203 -7.01 19.25 10.59
CA ARG A 203 -7.55 20.04 9.48
C ARG A 203 -8.82 19.36 8.98
N GLN A 204 -9.80 20.15 8.63
CA GLN A 204 -11.02 19.64 8.01
C GLN A 204 -10.67 18.89 6.71
N ARG A 205 -11.31 17.74 6.51
CA ARG A 205 -11.22 16.93 5.31
C ARG A 205 -12.62 16.72 4.74
N TYR A 206 -12.73 16.80 3.45
CA TYR A 206 -13.95 16.39 2.76
C TYR A 206 -13.92 14.88 2.53
N VAL A 207 -15.04 14.24 2.80
CA VAL A 207 -15.23 12.81 2.55
C VAL A 207 -16.14 12.70 1.34
N LEU A 208 -15.64 12.09 0.29
CA LEU A 208 -16.42 11.83 -0.91
C LEU A 208 -17.05 10.43 -0.80
N PRO A 209 -18.33 10.26 -1.15
CA PRO A 209 -18.94 8.95 -1.19
C PRO A 209 -18.26 8.08 -2.26
N LYS A 210 -18.18 6.77 -2.01
CA LYS A 210 -17.65 5.82 -3.00
C LYS A 210 -18.47 5.80 -4.29
N PHE A 211 -19.78 6.06 -4.17
CA PHE A 211 -20.71 6.17 -5.29
C PHE A 211 -21.39 7.53 -5.33
N ALA A 212 -21.52 8.12 -6.50
CA ALA A 212 -22.33 9.30 -6.76
C ALA A 212 -23.30 8.99 -7.91
N ALA A 213 -24.61 9.01 -7.62
CA ALA A 213 -25.68 8.63 -8.58
C ALA A 213 -25.42 7.27 -9.26
N GLY A 214 -25.10 6.24 -8.46
CA GLY A 214 -24.85 4.88 -8.94
C GLY A 214 -23.54 4.64 -9.69
N VAL A 215 -22.71 5.67 -9.87
CA VAL A 215 -21.40 5.58 -10.54
C VAL A 215 -20.29 5.71 -9.50
N PRO A 216 -19.22 4.88 -9.55
CA PRO A 216 -18.07 5.06 -8.70
C PRO A 216 -17.47 6.46 -8.85
N SER A 217 -17.24 7.13 -7.72
CA SER A 217 -16.78 8.53 -7.72
C SER A 217 -15.40 8.69 -8.36
N ASP A 218 -14.55 7.68 -8.26
CA ASP A 218 -13.22 7.67 -8.84
C ASP A 218 -13.25 7.68 -10.38
N HIS A 219 -14.30 7.15 -11.03
CA HIS A 219 -14.50 7.24 -12.48
C HIS A 219 -14.72 8.67 -12.96
N ARG A 220 -15.17 9.58 -12.08
CA ARG A 220 -15.37 11.00 -12.38
C ARG A 220 -14.15 11.84 -12.06
N ILE A 221 -13.39 11.46 -11.03
CA ILE A 221 -12.25 12.22 -10.51
C ILE A 221 -10.97 11.86 -11.26
N PHE A 222 -10.67 10.57 -11.44
CA PHE A 222 -9.45 10.09 -12.09
C PHE A 222 -9.64 9.93 -13.61
N THR A 223 -10.09 10.98 -14.27
CA THR A 223 -10.15 11.07 -15.72
C THR A 223 -8.92 11.81 -16.26
N ARG A 224 -8.61 11.65 -17.54
CA ARG A 224 -7.57 12.47 -18.18
C ARG A 224 -7.86 13.96 -18.00
N TYR A 225 -9.11 14.36 -18.17
CA TYR A 225 -9.55 15.75 -17.95
C TYR A 225 -9.35 16.18 -16.48
N GLY A 226 -9.80 15.37 -15.51
CA GLY A 226 -9.67 15.67 -14.08
C GLY A 226 -8.22 15.77 -13.60
N VAL A 227 -7.27 15.10 -14.27
CA VAL A 227 -5.84 15.18 -13.96
C VAL A 227 -5.17 16.41 -14.59
N THR A 228 -5.60 16.79 -15.78
CA THR A 228 -4.96 17.90 -16.56
C THR A 228 -5.63 19.24 -16.31
N ALA A 229 -6.94 19.27 -16.09
CA ALA A 229 -7.71 20.53 -15.93
C ALA A 229 -7.25 21.44 -14.77
N PRO A 230 -6.85 20.91 -13.56
CA PRO A 230 -6.38 21.76 -12.49
C PRO A 230 -5.17 22.65 -12.84
N GLY A 231 -4.35 22.23 -13.81
CA GLY A 231 -3.22 23.03 -14.30
C GLY A 231 -3.60 24.09 -15.34
N THR A 232 -4.82 24.02 -15.86
CA THR A 232 -5.31 24.92 -16.93
C THR A 232 -6.41 25.88 -16.48
N LEU A 233 -7.01 25.62 -15.30
CA LEU A 233 -8.01 26.51 -14.73
C LEU A 233 -7.34 27.60 -13.88
N PRO A 234 -7.77 28.87 -13.97
CA PRO A 234 -7.32 29.89 -13.04
C PRO A 234 -7.73 29.50 -11.61
N PRO A 235 -6.94 29.89 -10.58
CA PRO A 235 -7.34 29.66 -9.19
C PRO A 235 -8.74 30.29 -8.98
N ALA A 236 -9.61 29.56 -8.32
CA ALA A 236 -10.92 30.09 -7.92
C ALA A 236 -10.70 31.29 -7.01
N GLU A 237 -11.27 32.45 -7.36
CA GLU A 237 -11.30 33.67 -6.56
C GLU A 237 -12.12 33.46 -5.28
#